data_34daa1f08563b85176c1e503996ec3a6
#
_entry.id   34daa1f08563b85176c1e503996ec3a6
#
_cell.length_a   1.000
_cell.length_b   1.000
_cell.length_c   1.000
_cell.angle_alpha   90.00
_cell.angle_beta   90.00
_cell.angle_gamma   90.00
#
_symmetry.space_group_name_H-M   'P 1'
#
loop_
_entity.id
_entity.type
_entity.pdbx_description
1 polymer ?
#
loop_
_entity_poly.entity_id
_entity_poly.type
_entity_poly.pdbx_seq_one_letter_code
_entity_poly.pdbx_strand_id
1 'polypeptide(L)'
;MLILFNRTIPVRMARTFWSSGILKLAGVKSISTKGLENIDATKTYVVTSNHLSYLDIPLLFKTLPFNLYFVAKKQLKGVPFLGWYMMLTGMFFIDGKNKRKTMESLTLAGKKIKEGKSILIFPEGTRSKTGNIGDFKKGAFILAVKSEADILPIKITGTGKIWNVKHGILKPGNVTIQVLKSL
;
A
#
# COMPACT_ATOMS: atom_id res chain seq x y z
N MET A 1 -23.14 -15.16 3.32
CA MET A 1 -23.85 -13.91 2.95
C MET A 1 -23.34 -12.68 3.72
N LEU A 2 -23.11 -12.74 5.03
CA LEU A 2 -22.56 -11.61 5.84
C LEU A 2 -21.18 -11.09 5.40
N ILE A 3 -20.30 -11.95 4.90
CA ILE A 3 -18.94 -11.59 4.45
C ILE A 3 -18.96 -10.64 3.23
N LEU A 4 -19.96 -10.77 2.37
CA LEU A 4 -20.09 -9.93 1.16
C LEU A 4 -20.48 -8.47 1.46
N PHE A 5 -21.10 -8.21 2.60
CA PHE A 5 -21.51 -6.86 2.99
C PHE A 5 -20.48 -6.12 3.84
N ASN A 6 -19.59 -6.83 4.54
CA ASN A 6 -18.56 -6.21 5.37
C ASN A 6 -17.18 -6.28 4.70
N ARG A 7 -16.86 -5.23 3.94
CA ARG A 7 -15.58 -5.11 3.20
C ARG A 7 -14.33 -5.08 4.09
N THR A 8 -14.49 -4.93 5.40
CA THR A 8 -13.36 -4.90 6.34
C THR A 8 -12.85 -6.31 6.64
N ILE A 9 -13.71 -7.33 6.62
CA ILE A 9 -13.34 -8.72 6.89
C ILE A 9 -12.30 -9.24 5.87
N PRO A 10 -12.51 -9.15 4.55
CA PRO A 10 -11.50 -9.58 3.57
C PRO A 10 -10.18 -8.83 3.70
N VAL A 11 -10.22 -7.53 4.02
CA VAL A 11 -8.99 -6.74 4.23
C VAL A 11 -8.24 -7.22 5.48
N ARG A 12 -8.96 -7.52 6.56
CA ARG A 12 -8.39 -8.08 7.79
C ARG A 12 -7.79 -9.48 7.55
N MET A 13 -8.45 -10.33 6.77
CA MET A 13 -7.93 -11.64 6.38
C MET A 13 -6.64 -11.52 5.56
N ALA A 14 -6.60 -10.58 4.60
CA ALA A 14 -5.40 -10.30 3.84
C ALA A 14 -4.25 -9.84 4.74
N ARG A 15 -4.54 -8.99 5.72
CA ARG A 15 -3.56 -8.54 6.69
C ARG A 15 -3.00 -9.68 7.54
N THR A 16 -3.85 -10.62 7.97
CA THR A 16 -3.48 -11.65 8.94
C THR A 16 -2.87 -12.89 8.27
N PHE A 17 -3.54 -13.43 7.25
CA PHE A 17 -3.18 -14.71 6.66
C PHE A 17 -2.40 -14.55 5.35
N TRP A 18 -2.99 -13.83 4.38
CA TRP A 18 -2.41 -13.70 3.06
C TRP A 18 -1.03 -13.04 3.08
N SER A 19 -0.88 -11.93 3.82
CA SER A 19 0.39 -11.23 3.90
C SER A 19 1.48 -12.10 4.54
N SER A 20 1.17 -12.82 5.61
CA SER A 20 2.11 -13.73 6.28
C SER A 20 2.53 -14.88 5.38
N GLY A 21 1.57 -15.50 4.67
CA GLY A 21 1.82 -16.58 3.73
C GLY A 21 2.72 -16.15 2.57
N ILE A 22 2.39 -15.03 1.92
CA ILE A 22 3.19 -14.51 0.79
C ILE A 22 4.61 -14.16 1.23
N LEU A 23 4.80 -13.49 2.37
CA LEU A 23 6.12 -13.11 2.85
C LEU A 23 6.97 -14.35 3.19
N LYS A 24 6.37 -15.37 3.82
CA LYS A 24 7.05 -16.62 4.13
C LYS A 24 7.45 -17.39 2.86
N LEU A 25 6.52 -17.54 1.90
CA LEU A 25 6.78 -18.22 0.63
C LEU A 25 7.84 -17.51 -0.21
N ALA A 26 7.89 -16.18 -0.15
CA ALA A 26 8.91 -15.40 -0.83
C ALA A 26 10.30 -15.44 -0.16
N GLY A 27 10.42 -16.08 1.01
CA GLY A 27 11.68 -16.22 1.72
C GLY A 27 12.06 -15.04 2.60
N VAL A 28 11.08 -14.28 3.11
CA VAL A 28 11.33 -13.25 4.13
C VAL A 28 11.69 -13.96 5.44
N LYS A 29 12.95 -13.80 5.89
CA LYS A 29 13.48 -14.45 7.09
C LYS A 29 13.12 -13.66 8.36
N SER A 30 13.24 -12.33 8.30
CA SER A 30 12.89 -11.45 9.43
C SER A 30 12.31 -10.13 8.95
N ILE A 31 11.46 -9.54 9.78
CA ILE A 31 10.89 -8.22 9.60
C ILE A 31 11.30 -7.38 10.81
N SER A 32 12.09 -6.34 10.57
CA SER A 32 12.41 -5.32 11.58
C SER A 32 11.52 -4.12 11.39
N THR A 33 10.90 -3.65 12.46
CA THR A 33 10.03 -2.45 12.44
C THR A 33 10.61 -1.39 13.38
N LYS A 34 10.62 -0.12 12.91
CA LYS A 34 11.05 1.04 13.69
C LYS A 34 10.04 2.15 13.54
N GLY A 35 9.84 2.95 14.57
CA GLY A 35 8.97 4.13 14.51
C GLY A 35 7.47 3.81 14.54
N LEU A 36 7.04 2.62 14.98
CA LEU A 36 5.61 2.32 15.14
C LEU A 36 4.93 3.24 16.16
N GLU A 37 5.68 3.78 17.11
CA GLU A 37 5.27 4.79 18.08
C GLU A 37 4.86 6.12 17.44
N ASN A 38 5.25 6.38 16.19
CA ASN A 38 4.81 7.56 15.43
C ASN A 38 3.37 7.43 14.89
N ILE A 39 2.74 6.27 15.07
CA ILE A 39 1.37 6.01 14.62
C ILE A 39 0.39 6.32 15.74
N ASP A 40 -0.45 7.31 15.54
CA ASP A 40 -1.63 7.52 16.37
C ASP A 40 -2.77 6.63 15.84
N ALA A 41 -3.16 5.64 16.64
CA ALA A 41 -4.20 4.67 16.26
C ALA A 41 -5.61 5.29 16.10
N THR A 42 -5.82 6.51 16.59
CA THR A 42 -7.09 7.25 16.46
C THR A 42 -7.22 7.98 15.14
N LYS A 43 -6.11 8.17 14.42
CA LYS A 43 -6.07 8.90 13.15
C LYS A 43 -6.18 8.00 11.93
N THR A 44 -6.58 8.59 10.83
CA THR A 44 -6.47 8.03 9.48
C THR A 44 -5.38 8.75 8.69
N TYR A 45 -4.70 8.03 7.81
CA TYR A 45 -3.52 8.52 7.14
C TYR A 45 -3.57 8.36 5.63
N VAL A 46 -2.94 9.28 4.94
CA VAL A 46 -2.37 9.03 3.62
C VAL A 46 -1.00 8.38 3.84
N VAL A 47 -0.96 7.06 3.79
CA VAL A 47 0.29 6.31 3.96
C VAL A 47 1.09 6.39 2.66
N THR A 48 2.33 6.85 2.75
CA THR A 48 3.25 6.90 1.60
C THR A 48 4.44 6.01 1.84
N SER A 49 4.92 5.35 0.79
CA SER A 49 6.13 4.53 0.88
C SER A 49 6.89 4.52 -0.45
N ASN A 50 8.18 4.28 -0.40
CA ASN A 50 8.95 3.89 -1.57
C ASN A 50 8.51 2.51 -2.07
N HIS A 51 8.66 2.24 -3.36
CA HIS A 51 8.14 1.02 -4.00
C HIS A 51 9.25 0.22 -4.68
N LEU A 52 9.65 -0.89 -4.07
CA LEU A 52 10.79 -1.70 -4.50
C LEU A 52 10.38 -3.06 -5.09
N SER A 53 9.27 -3.64 -4.59
CA SER A 53 8.92 -5.03 -4.85
C SER A 53 7.42 -5.29 -4.82
N TYR A 54 7.00 -6.44 -5.29
CA TYR A 54 5.65 -6.97 -5.04
C TYR A 54 5.41 -7.27 -3.55
N LEU A 55 6.48 -7.42 -2.76
CA LEU A 55 6.40 -7.72 -1.33
C LEU A 55 6.10 -6.49 -0.46
N ASP A 56 6.14 -5.28 -1.01
CA ASP A 56 5.92 -4.05 -0.23
C ASP A 56 4.49 -4.00 0.33
N ILE A 57 3.49 -4.37 -0.48
CA ILE A 57 2.09 -4.36 -0.04
C ILE A 57 1.85 -5.39 1.07
N PRO A 58 2.15 -6.71 0.91
CA PRO A 58 1.97 -7.66 2.00
C PRO A 58 2.79 -7.31 3.24
N LEU A 59 3.98 -6.71 3.08
CA LEU A 59 4.79 -6.27 4.20
C LEU A 59 4.09 -5.15 5.00
N LEU A 60 3.55 -4.13 4.33
CA LEU A 60 2.79 -3.06 4.98
C LEU A 60 1.50 -3.56 5.62
N PHE A 61 0.79 -4.48 4.95
CA PHE A 61 -0.39 -5.13 5.51
C PHE A 61 -0.08 -5.89 6.79
N LYS A 62 1.07 -6.57 6.86
CA LYS A 62 1.49 -7.35 8.02
C LYS A 62 1.89 -6.48 9.21
N THR A 63 2.53 -5.35 8.95
CA THR A 63 3.22 -4.57 9.98
C THR A 63 2.41 -3.41 10.54
N LEU A 64 1.54 -2.78 9.73
CA LEU A 64 0.76 -1.64 10.21
C LEU A 64 -0.43 -2.09 11.09
N PRO A 65 -0.74 -1.35 12.17
CA PRO A 65 -1.76 -1.77 13.15
C PRO A 65 -3.21 -1.54 12.69
N PHE A 66 -3.43 -0.99 11.49
CA PHE A 66 -4.76 -0.68 10.95
C PHE A 66 -5.00 -1.33 9.57
N ASN A 67 -6.26 -1.34 9.15
CA ASN A 67 -6.63 -1.78 7.81
C ASN A 67 -6.16 -0.78 6.76
N LEU A 68 -5.46 -1.27 5.74
CA LEU A 68 -4.87 -0.46 4.70
C LEU A 68 -5.63 -0.68 3.39
N TYR A 69 -6.01 0.41 2.75
CA TYR A 69 -6.52 0.42 1.38
C TYR A 69 -5.45 1.04 0.49
N PHE A 70 -5.39 0.68 -0.78
CA PHE A 70 -4.33 1.23 -1.64
C PHE A 70 -4.85 1.70 -2.99
N VAL A 71 -4.09 2.62 -3.57
CA VAL A 71 -4.31 3.15 -4.90
C VAL A 71 -3.51 2.33 -5.90
N ALA A 72 -4.19 1.76 -6.87
CA ALA A 72 -3.62 0.88 -7.87
C ALA A 72 -3.86 1.39 -9.30
N LYS A 73 -3.08 0.90 -10.26
CA LYS A 73 -3.30 1.17 -11.68
C LYS A 73 -4.58 0.48 -12.16
N LYS A 74 -5.37 1.16 -13.00
CA LYS A 74 -6.64 0.67 -13.57
C LYS A 74 -6.51 -0.70 -14.24
N GLN A 75 -5.37 -0.98 -14.88
CA GLN A 75 -5.13 -2.25 -15.56
C GLN A 75 -5.23 -3.46 -14.65
N LEU A 76 -4.98 -3.30 -13.34
CA LEU A 76 -5.07 -4.39 -12.37
C LEU A 76 -6.51 -4.87 -12.16
N LYS A 77 -7.54 -4.10 -12.55
CA LYS A 77 -8.93 -4.58 -12.55
C LYS A 77 -9.15 -5.82 -13.42
N GLY A 78 -8.42 -5.93 -14.53
CA GLY A 78 -8.51 -7.05 -15.46
C GLY A 78 -7.74 -8.31 -15.04
N VAL A 79 -6.98 -8.26 -13.94
CA VAL A 79 -6.26 -9.44 -13.46
C VAL A 79 -7.23 -10.34 -12.69
N PRO A 80 -7.49 -11.59 -13.15
CA PRO A 80 -8.39 -12.51 -12.47
C PRO A 80 -8.03 -12.69 -11.00
N PHE A 81 -9.00 -12.92 -10.16
CA PHE A 81 -8.91 -13.05 -8.70
C PHE A 81 -8.38 -11.79 -8.00
N LEU A 82 -7.23 -11.25 -8.41
CA LEU A 82 -6.65 -10.05 -7.81
C LEU A 82 -7.52 -8.81 -8.03
N GLY A 83 -7.92 -8.56 -9.28
CA GLY A 83 -8.79 -7.43 -9.61
C GLY A 83 -10.15 -7.53 -8.94
N TRP A 84 -10.73 -8.72 -8.90
CA TRP A 84 -11.99 -8.99 -8.20
C TRP A 84 -11.87 -8.74 -6.70
N TYR A 85 -10.84 -9.29 -6.06
CA TYR A 85 -10.54 -9.04 -4.65
C TYR A 85 -10.42 -7.53 -4.37
N MET A 86 -9.63 -6.82 -5.18
CA MET A 86 -9.42 -5.37 -5.01
C MET A 86 -10.72 -4.57 -5.17
N MET A 87 -11.60 -4.95 -6.11
CA MET A 87 -12.91 -4.31 -6.28
C MET A 87 -13.84 -4.59 -5.10
N LEU A 88 -13.92 -5.84 -4.66
CA LEU A 88 -14.76 -6.26 -3.53
C LEU A 88 -14.33 -5.60 -2.22
N THR A 89 -13.03 -5.45 -1.99
CA THR A 89 -12.47 -4.82 -0.79
C THR A 89 -12.50 -3.29 -0.83
N GLY A 90 -12.82 -2.69 -1.98
CA GLY A 90 -12.93 -1.24 -2.13
C GLY A 90 -11.58 -0.54 -2.27
N MET A 91 -10.59 -1.19 -2.90
CA MET A 91 -9.35 -0.55 -3.31
C MET A 91 -9.60 0.47 -4.42
N PHE A 92 -8.72 1.46 -4.54
CA PHE A 92 -8.87 2.57 -5.48
C PHE A 92 -8.08 2.31 -6.75
N PHE A 93 -8.67 2.68 -7.90
CA PHE A 93 -8.00 2.51 -9.18
C PHE A 93 -7.84 3.85 -9.88
N ILE A 94 -6.62 4.16 -10.31
CA ILE A 94 -6.31 5.37 -11.04
C ILE A 94 -5.93 5.06 -12.51
N ASP A 95 -6.35 5.95 -13.39
CA ASP A 95 -5.93 5.95 -14.79
C ASP A 95 -4.85 7.02 -14.96
N GLY A 96 -3.59 6.61 -14.81
CA GLY A 96 -2.44 7.54 -14.86
C GLY A 96 -2.27 8.29 -16.19
N LYS A 97 -2.99 7.88 -17.24
CA LYS A 97 -3.01 8.58 -18.54
C LYS A 97 -4.08 9.66 -18.60
N ASN A 98 -5.14 9.57 -17.81
CA ASN A 98 -6.25 10.50 -17.78
C ASN A 98 -6.25 11.32 -16.48
N LYS A 99 -5.77 12.56 -16.54
CA LYS A 99 -5.66 13.47 -15.38
C LYS A 99 -7.02 13.69 -14.68
N ARG A 100 -8.11 13.87 -15.44
CA ARG A 100 -9.46 14.08 -14.90
C ARG A 100 -9.93 12.85 -14.11
N LYS A 101 -9.88 11.66 -14.71
CA LYS A 101 -10.27 10.41 -14.03
C LYS A 101 -9.38 10.10 -12.81
N THR A 102 -8.10 10.41 -12.88
CA THR A 102 -7.20 10.30 -11.73
C THR A 102 -7.65 11.22 -10.60
N MET A 103 -7.99 12.46 -10.90
CA MET A 103 -8.47 13.42 -9.90
C MET A 103 -9.81 12.99 -9.28
N GLU A 104 -10.75 12.50 -10.08
CA GLU A 104 -12.02 11.93 -9.59
C GLU A 104 -11.76 10.77 -8.61
N SER A 105 -10.85 9.86 -8.96
CA SER A 105 -10.48 8.72 -8.10
C SER A 105 -9.81 9.17 -6.80
N LEU A 106 -8.94 10.17 -6.83
CA LEU A 106 -8.32 10.73 -5.63
C LEU A 106 -9.35 11.46 -4.75
N THR A 107 -10.32 12.14 -5.35
CA THR A 107 -11.41 12.77 -4.60
C THR A 107 -12.26 11.73 -3.88
N LEU A 108 -12.59 10.62 -4.55
CA LEU A 108 -13.30 9.50 -3.92
C LEU A 108 -12.48 8.86 -2.79
N ALA A 109 -11.17 8.68 -3.01
CA ALA A 109 -10.26 8.18 -1.98
C ALA A 109 -10.22 9.11 -0.76
N GLY A 110 -10.17 10.44 -0.97
CA GLY A 110 -10.20 11.43 0.10
C GLY A 110 -11.48 11.35 0.96
N LYS A 111 -12.65 11.16 0.32
CA LYS A 111 -13.90 10.91 1.06
C LYS A 111 -13.79 9.67 1.96
N LYS A 112 -13.15 8.61 1.48
CA LYS A 112 -12.98 7.37 2.26
C LYS A 112 -11.99 7.51 3.42
N ILE A 113 -11.02 8.41 3.32
CA ILE A 113 -10.16 8.76 4.45
C ILE A 113 -10.98 9.43 5.54
N LYS A 114 -11.83 10.38 5.20
CA LYS A 114 -12.77 11.03 6.14
C LYS A 114 -13.76 10.06 6.79
N GLU A 115 -14.02 8.90 6.14
CA GLU A 115 -14.82 7.79 6.68
C GLU A 115 -13.99 6.78 7.50
N GLY A 116 -12.75 7.09 7.88
CA GLY A 116 -11.93 6.25 8.76
C GLY A 116 -11.03 5.23 8.04
N LYS A 117 -10.71 5.40 6.74
CA LYS A 117 -9.87 4.48 5.98
C LYS A 117 -8.49 5.07 5.70
N SER A 118 -7.43 4.46 6.21
CA SER A 118 -6.06 4.80 5.82
C SER A 118 -5.74 4.28 4.42
N ILE A 119 -5.16 5.11 3.57
CA ILE A 119 -4.93 4.80 2.16
C ILE A 119 -3.45 4.87 1.81
N LEU A 120 -2.91 3.75 1.32
CA LEU A 120 -1.55 3.64 0.80
C LEU A 120 -1.48 4.15 -0.63
N ILE A 121 -0.52 4.99 -0.88
CA ILE A 121 -0.12 5.40 -2.22
C ILE A 121 1.41 5.39 -2.32
N PHE A 122 1.92 4.77 -3.38
CA PHE A 122 3.34 4.85 -3.72
C PHE A 122 3.55 6.09 -4.61
N PRO A 123 4.19 7.15 -4.12
CA PRO A 123 4.26 8.42 -4.86
C PRO A 123 5.05 8.32 -6.15
N GLU A 124 5.96 7.36 -6.27
CA GLU A 124 6.69 7.06 -7.50
C GLU A 124 5.78 6.56 -8.64
N GLY A 125 4.63 5.97 -8.30
CA GLY A 125 3.65 5.41 -9.25
C GLY A 125 4.13 4.17 -10.00
N THR A 126 5.35 3.68 -9.72
CA THR A 126 5.91 2.45 -10.25
C THR A 126 6.97 1.91 -9.30
N ARG A 127 7.30 0.64 -9.42
CA ARG A 127 8.41 0.04 -8.66
C ARG A 127 9.74 0.50 -9.20
N SER A 128 10.67 0.77 -8.29
CA SER A 128 12.04 1.12 -8.66
C SER A 128 12.72 -0.03 -9.40
N LYS A 129 13.40 0.29 -10.49
CA LYS A 129 14.21 -0.65 -11.27
C LYS A 129 15.67 -0.70 -10.81
N THR A 130 16.11 0.34 -10.13
CA THR A 130 17.50 0.53 -9.67
C THR A 130 17.70 0.26 -8.18
N GLY A 131 16.59 0.22 -7.41
CA GLY A 131 16.62 0.18 -5.95
C GLY A 131 16.64 1.56 -5.28
N ASN A 132 16.82 2.62 -6.06
CA ASN A 132 16.75 4.00 -5.58
C ASN A 132 15.32 4.53 -5.59
N ILE A 133 15.03 5.50 -4.78
CA ILE A 133 13.75 6.22 -4.76
C ILE A 133 13.68 7.08 -6.02
N GLY A 134 12.58 6.96 -6.76
CA GLY A 134 12.31 7.76 -7.94
C GLY A 134 11.56 9.06 -7.63
N ASP A 135 11.27 9.84 -8.67
CA ASP A 135 10.56 11.11 -8.56
C ASP A 135 9.13 10.93 -8.02
N PHE A 136 8.74 11.77 -7.08
CA PHE A 136 7.43 11.74 -6.46
C PHE A 136 6.40 12.50 -7.29
N LYS A 137 5.30 11.84 -7.60
CA LYS A 137 4.13 12.43 -8.23
C LYS A 137 3.26 13.14 -7.19
N LYS A 138 2.60 14.20 -7.61
CA LYS A 138 1.75 15.05 -6.74
C LYS A 138 0.52 14.34 -6.13
N GLY A 139 0.20 13.11 -6.58
CA GLY A 139 -1.05 12.41 -6.20
C GLY A 139 -1.23 12.21 -4.71
N ALA A 140 -0.17 11.85 -3.98
CA ALA A 140 -0.22 11.66 -2.53
C ALA A 140 -0.50 12.97 -1.79
N PHE A 141 0.15 14.04 -2.19
CA PHE A 141 -0.04 15.39 -1.59
C PHE A 141 -1.44 15.93 -1.88
N ILE A 142 -1.93 15.77 -3.11
CA ILE A 142 -3.31 16.16 -3.47
C ILE A 142 -4.32 15.38 -2.62
N LEU A 143 -4.07 14.08 -2.40
CA LEU A 143 -4.95 13.26 -1.58
C LEU A 143 -4.96 13.74 -0.13
N ALA A 144 -3.80 14.03 0.46
CA ALA A 144 -3.68 14.54 1.81
C ALA A 144 -4.42 15.87 2.00
N VAL A 145 -4.17 16.84 1.12
CA VAL A 145 -4.87 18.14 1.15
C VAL A 145 -6.39 17.97 1.03
N LYS A 146 -6.87 17.14 0.08
CA LYS A 146 -8.31 16.91 -0.12
C LYS A 146 -9.00 16.18 1.04
N SER A 147 -8.28 15.34 1.74
CA SER A 147 -8.81 14.57 2.87
C SER A 147 -8.58 15.24 4.22
N GLU A 148 -7.76 16.29 4.27
CA GLU A 148 -7.32 16.92 5.52
C GLU A 148 -6.66 15.89 6.48
N ALA A 149 -5.96 14.92 5.91
CA ALA A 149 -5.33 13.84 6.64
C ALA A 149 -3.81 13.95 6.58
N ASP A 150 -3.16 13.59 7.67
CA ASP A 150 -1.71 13.57 7.76
C ASP A 150 -1.12 12.56 6.76
N ILE A 151 0.02 12.89 6.20
CA ILE A 151 0.85 11.95 5.45
C ILE A 151 1.68 11.16 6.46
N LEU A 152 1.59 9.82 6.41
CA LEU A 152 2.46 8.92 7.18
C LEU A 152 3.52 8.33 6.25
N PRO A 153 4.76 8.86 6.26
CA PRO A 153 5.81 8.35 5.41
C PRO A 153 6.42 7.08 5.99
N ILE A 154 6.65 6.09 5.11
CA ILE A 154 7.25 4.81 5.49
C ILE A 154 8.40 4.49 4.54
N LYS A 155 9.55 4.15 5.09
CA LYS A 155 10.70 3.66 4.34
C LYS A 155 10.76 2.14 4.42
N ILE A 156 10.76 1.48 3.26
CA ILE A 156 10.94 0.03 3.11
C ILE A 156 12.34 -0.25 2.60
N THR A 157 13.00 -1.26 3.19
CA THR A 157 14.31 -1.74 2.73
C THR A 157 14.32 -3.26 2.68
N GLY A 158 15.05 -3.84 1.73
CA GLY A 158 15.27 -5.29 1.61
C GLY A 158 14.33 -6.02 0.66
N THR A 159 13.09 -5.59 0.49
CA THR A 159 12.10 -6.27 -0.37
C THR A 159 12.56 -6.43 -1.82
N GLY A 160 13.18 -5.39 -2.39
CA GLY A 160 13.75 -5.43 -3.75
C GLY A 160 14.94 -6.38 -3.90
N LYS A 161 15.65 -6.72 -2.79
CA LYS A 161 16.71 -7.73 -2.79
C LYS A 161 16.14 -9.14 -2.75
N ILE A 162 14.99 -9.32 -2.08
CA ILE A 162 14.29 -10.62 -1.97
C ILE A 162 13.59 -10.94 -3.28
N TRP A 163 12.78 -10.02 -3.81
CA TRP A 163 12.10 -10.19 -5.09
C TRP A 163 12.41 -9.01 -6.00
N ASN A 164 13.46 -9.19 -6.79
CA ASN A 164 13.84 -8.19 -7.79
C ASN A 164 12.88 -8.24 -8.98
N VAL A 165 12.21 -7.14 -9.23
CA VAL A 165 11.21 -7.03 -10.31
C VAL A 165 11.80 -7.24 -11.70
N LYS A 166 13.09 -6.90 -11.90
CA LYS A 166 13.78 -7.01 -13.18
C LYS A 166 14.14 -8.46 -13.54
N HIS A 167 14.50 -9.24 -12.52
CA HIS A 167 15.05 -10.60 -12.74
C HIS A 167 14.06 -11.73 -12.39
N GLY A 168 12.97 -11.43 -11.70
CA GLY A 168 11.97 -12.43 -11.28
C GLY A 168 12.47 -13.47 -10.28
N ILE A 169 13.71 -13.35 -9.83
CA ILE A 169 14.36 -14.33 -8.94
C ILE A 169 14.05 -13.97 -7.49
N LEU A 170 13.65 -14.99 -6.71
CA LEU A 170 13.47 -14.89 -5.27
C LEU A 170 14.78 -15.28 -4.55
N LYS A 171 15.24 -14.40 -3.65
CA LYS A 171 16.39 -14.67 -2.77
C LYS A 171 15.98 -14.43 -1.31
N PRO A 172 16.07 -15.44 -0.43
CA PRO A 172 15.71 -15.24 0.97
C PRO A 172 16.51 -14.09 1.62
N GLY A 173 15.82 -13.30 2.47
CA GLY A 173 16.47 -12.15 3.09
C GLY A 173 15.65 -11.49 4.18
N ASN A 174 16.20 -10.42 4.73
CA ASN A 174 15.60 -9.63 5.79
C ASN A 174 15.02 -8.33 5.23
N VAL A 175 13.96 -7.85 5.85
CA VAL A 175 13.31 -6.59 5.47
C VAL A 175 13.19 -5.67 6.67
N THR A 176 13.22 -4.37 6.41
CA THR A 176 13.02 -3.35 7.43
C THR A 176 11.92 -2.39 6.99
N ILE A 177 11.04 -2.05 7.92
CA ILE A 177 10.09 -0.95 7.82
C ILE A 177 10.49 0.11 8.84
N GLN A 178 10.57 1.34 8.39
CA GLN A 178 10.75 2.51 9.24
C GLN A 178 9.58 3.46 9.01
N VAL A 179 8.76 3.64 10.03
CA VAL A 179 7.70 4.64 10.06
C VAL A 179 8.30 5.96 10.53
N LEU A 180 8.13 6.99 9.73
CA LEU A 180 8.63 8.34 10.05
C LEU A 180 7.49 9.12 10.75
N LYS A 181 7.83 10.30 11.28
CA LYS A 181 6.82 11.22 11.84
C LYS A 181 5.85 11.65 10.75
N SER A 182 4.58 11.73 11.10
CA SER A 182 3.54 12.23 10.19
C SER A 182 3.72 13.73 9.92
N LEU A 183 3.30 14.15 8.74
CA LEU A 183 3.37 15.53 8.23
C LEU A 183 1.97 16.07 8.05
#